data_e212a238d05c3d4b365c4f0eff59a90e
#
_entry.id   e212a238d05c3d4b365c4f0eff59a90e
#
_cell.length_a   1.000
_cell.length_b   1.000
_cell.length_c   1.000
_cell.angle_alpha   90.00
_cell.angle_beta   90.00
_cell.angle_gamma   90.00
#
_symmetry.space_group_name_H-M   'P 1'
#
loop_
_entity.id
_entity.type
_entity.pdbx_description
1 polymer ?
#
loop_
_entity_poly.entity_id
_entity_poly.type
_entity_poly.pdbx_seq_one_letter_code
_entity_poly.pdbx_strand_id
1 'polypeptide(L)'
;MEKEYHILSLSGGKDSTALAFFMKENMPEIFEKLELVFSDTECDLPETYDYLNKIEIFLGKKILRIKPEASFEHLIQLQNFLPTPHRRWCTVMLKTLPFKNYIKNVITKNENSIIKLYIGIRADELHRAEYNKYSVNYIQEVYPFVDNLICKEDVHQILKNVGINLPDYYKWIDRSGCYFCFFKSKHSWLLLNKHHPELYQKASEMEQPRLNEGGFGWNIDFSLADMIKPENKIEIIKQHSLKKIKNNKFIKPLYQII
;
A
#
# COMPACT_ATOMS: atom_id res chain seq x y z
N MET A 1 -13.63 33.07 -6.97
CA MET A 1 -12.89 32.44 -5.88
C MET A 1 -12.41 31.06 -6.35
N GLU A 2 -11.17 30.75 -6.12
CA GLU A 2 -10.58 29.46 -6.44
C GLU A 2 -11.23 28.39 -5.56
N LYS A 3 -11.73 27.29 -6.16
CA LYS A 3 -12.41 26.24 -5.41
C LYS A 3 -11.40 25.20 -4.98
N GLU A 4 -11.32 24.93 -3.68
CA GLU A 4 -10.44 23.89 -3.13
C GLU A 4 -11.21 22.56 -2.99
N TYR A 5 -10.60 21.47 -3.46
CA TYR A 5 -11.03 20.09 -3.24
C TYR A 5 -10.01 19.40 -2.32
N HIS A 6 -10.52 18.75 -1.31
CA HIS A 6 -9.71 18.04 -0.33
C HIS A 6 -9.84 16.52 -0.57
N ILE A 7 -8.74 15.87 -0.92
CA ILE A 7 -8.72 14.44 -1.25
C ILE A 7 -7.65 13.75 -0.41
N LEU A 8 -8.03 12.69 0.29
CA LEU A 8 -7.08 11.80 0.97
C LEU A 8 -6.94 10.49 0.20
N SER A 9 -5.71 10.19 -0.23
CA SER A 9 -5.38 8.90 -0.85
C SER A 9 -5.30 7.82 0.22
N LEU A 10 -6.38 7.06 0.39
CA LEU A 10 -6.50 6.00 1.38
C LEU A 10 -6.05 4.67 0.77
N SER A 11 -5.00 4.05 1.31
CA SER A 11 -4.45 2.78 0.79
C SER A 11 -4.95 1.53 1.54
N GLY A 12 -5.79 1.69 2.55
CA GLY A 12 -6.16 0.60 3.47
C GLY A 12 -5.01 0.13 4.39
N GLY A 13 -3.87 0.82 4.35
CA GLY A 13 -2.74 0.59 5.24
C GLY A 13 -2.83 1.47 6.49
N LYS A 14 -2.01 1.14 7.51
CA LYS A 14 -2.04 1.80 8.83
C LYS A 14 -1.84 3.32 8.77
N ASP A 15 -0.90 3.81 7.95
CA ASP A 15 -0.52 5.22 7.93
C ASP A 15 -1.63 6.11 7.32
N SER A 16 -2.18 5.72 6.16
CA SER A 16 -3.28 6.46 5.54
C SER A 16 -4.58 6.39 6.34
N THR A 17 -4.82 5.26 7.04
CA THR A 17 -5.96 5.12 7.95
C THR A 17 -5.82 6.04 9.16
N ALA A 18 -4.66 6.01 9.82
CA ALA A 18 -4.38 6.90 10.94
C ALA A 18 -4.49 8.37 10.54
N LEU A 19 -4.05 8.74 9.32
CA LEU A 19 -4.21 10.11 8.81
C LEU A 19 -5.68 10.51 8.70
N ALA A 20 -6.55 9.63 8.22
CA ALA A 20 -7.98 9.94 8.13
C ALA A 20 -8.59 10.23 9.51
N PHE A 21 -8.22 9.45 10.54
CA PHE A 21 -8.67 9.69 11.92
C PHE A 21 -8.03 10.93 12.54
N PHE A 22 -6.74 11.15 12.31
CA PHE A 22 -6.06 12.37 12.72
C PHE A 22 -6.73 13.63 12.15
N MET A 23 -7.08 13.62 10.86
CA MET A 23 -7.77 14.73 10.24
C MET A 23 -9.19 14.92 10.78
N LYS A 24 -9.89 13.83 11.08
CA LYS A 24 -11.23 13.90 11.72
C LYS A 24 -11.19 14.61 13.07
N GLU A 25 -10.15 14.36 13.87
CA GLU A 25 -9.98 14.91 15.21
C GLU A 25 -9.38 16.31 15.21
N ASN A 26 -8.33 16.55 14.40
CA ASN A 26 -7.53 17.76 14.48
C ASN A 26 -7.82 18.77 13.37
N MET A 27 -8.55 18.39 12.31
CA MET A 27 -8.87 19.22 11.15
C MET A 27 -10.33 19.05 10.72
N PRO A 28 -11.31 19.19 11.64
CA PRO A 28 -12.72 18.81 11.40
C PRO A 28 -13.36 19.56 10.23
N GLU A 29 -13.07 20.84 10.04
CA GLU A 29 -13.62 21.65 8.93
C GLU A 29 -13.12 21.15 7.56
N ILE A 30 -11.88 20.69 7.49
CA ILE A 30 -11.30 20.07 6.29
C ILE A 30 -11.86 18.68 6.12
N PHE A 31 -11.98 17.92 7.21
CA PHE A 31 -12.48 16.56 7.18
C PHE A 31 -13.93 16.49 6.65
N GLU A 32 -14.78 17.44 6.98
CA GLU A 32 -16.15 17.52 6.43
C GLU A 32 -16.17 17.58 4.90
N LYS A 33 -15.22 18.30 4.31
CA LYS A 33 -15.07 18.47 2.84
C LYS A 33 -14.21 17.39 2.19
N LEU A 34 -13.56 16.52 3.00
CA LEU A 34 -12.58 15.56 2.55
C LEU A 34 -13.23 14.41 1.80
N GLU A 35 -12.76 14.11 0.59
CA GLU A 35 -13.06 12.87 -0.11
C GLU A 35 -11.99 11.82 0.20
N LEU A 36 -12.42 10.64 0.65
CA LEU A 36 -11.56 9.49 0.87
C LEU A 36 -11.54 8.67 -0.42
N VAL A 37 -10.37 8.49 -1.02
CA VAL A 37 -10.23 7.81 -2.31
C VAL A 37 -9.30 6.61 -2.18
N PHE A 38 -9.79 5.42 -2.52
CA PHE A 38 -9.03 4.19 -2.59
C PHE A 38 -8.85 3.75 -4.04
N SER A 39 -7.60 3.57 -4.47
CA SER A 39 -7.31 2.96 -5.78
C SER A 39 -7.43 1.45 -5.68
N ASP A 40 -8.61 0.94 -6.01
CA ASP A 40 -8.95 -0.48 -5.96
C ASP A 40 -8.32 -1.21 -7.14
N THR A 41 -7.25 -1.93 -6.88
CA THR A 41 -6.55 -2.73 -7.88
C THR A 41 -7.25 -4.04 -8.22
N GLU A 42 -8.32 -4.39 -7.50
CA GLU A 42 -9.01 -5.68 -7.50
C GLU A 42 -8.09 -6.88 -7.15
N CYS A 43 -6.90 -6.57 -6.63
CA CYS A 43 -5.87 -7.55 -6.30
C CYS A 43 -5.35 -7.41 -4.85
N ASP A 44 -6.02 -6.62 -4.03
CA ASP A 44 -5.69 -6.54 -2.60
C ASP A 44 -6.22 -7.78 -1.85
N LEU A 45 -5.69 -8.03 -0.64
CA LEU A 45 -6.16 -9.14 0.18
C LEU A 45 -7.62 -8.90 0.65
N PRO A 46 -8.44 -9.93 0.80
CA PRO A 46 -9.83 -9.80 1.28
C PRO A 46 -9.96 -8.96 2.55
N GLU A 47 -9.05 -9.14 3.49
CA GLU A 47 -9.01 -8.39 4.75
C GLU A 47 -8.81 -6.87 4.55
N THR A 48 -8.25 -6.45 3.41
CA THR A 48 -8.15 -5.02 3.07
C THR A 48 -9.54 -4.44 2.83
N TYR A 49 -10.38 -5.14 2.10
CA TYR A 49 -11.75 -4.71 1.79
C TYR A 49 -12.61 -4.67 3.04
N ASP A 50 -12.51 -5.69 3.89
CA ASP A 50 -13.20 -5.73 5.19
C ASP A 50 -12.77 -4.57 6.09
N TYR A 51 -11.48 -4.26 6.06
CA TYR A 51 -10.93 -3.14 6.82
C TYR A 51 -11.43 -1.79 6.30
N LEU A 52 -11.48 -1.59 4.99
CA LEU A 52 -12.04 -0.38 4.38
C LEU A 52 -13.50 -0.18 4.77
N ASN A 53 -14.31 -1.25 4.80
CA ASN A 53 -15.69 -1.20 5.26
C ASN A 53 -15.78 -0.77 6.75
N LYS A 54 -14.88 -1.29 7.60
CA LYS A 54 -14.81 -0.86 9.00
C LYS A 54 -14.41 0.62 9.11
N ILE A 55 -13.44 1.08 8.35
CA ILE A 55 -13.00 2.49 8.32
C ILE A 55 -14.20 3.41 7.96
N GLU A 56 -15.00 3.06 6.95
CA GLU A 56 -16.18 3.83 6.58
C GLU A 56 -17.15 4.00 7.76
N ILE A 57 -17.39 2.92 8.52
CA ILE A 57 -18.28 2.95 9.69
C ILE A 57 -17.72 3.86 10.79
N PHE A 58 -16.44 3.71 11.14
CA PHE A 58 -15.79 4.49 12.19
C PHE A 58 -15.65 5.98 11.85
N LEU A 59 -15.38 6.29 10.60
CA LEU A 59 -15.30 7.68 10.13
C LEU A 59 -16.67 8.31 9.91
N GLY A 60 -17.71 7.51 9.67
CA GLY A 60 -19.02 7.99 9.23
C GLY A 60 -18.99 8.55 7.81
N LYS A 61 -18.04 8.14 6.99
CA LYS A 61 -17.78 8.70 5.66
C LYS A 61 -17.45 7.60 4.64
N LYS A 62 -18.05 7.70 3.45
CA LYS A 62 -17.81 6.73 2.37
C LYS A 62 -16.42 6.88 1.75
N ILE A 63 -15.86 5.76 1.33
CA ILE A 63 -14.60 5.70 0.58
C ILE A 63 -14.94 5.48 -0.89
N LEU A 64 -14.57 6.44 -1.72
CA LEU A 64 -14.68 6.30 -3.17
C LEU A 64 -13.65 5.28 -3.66
N ARG A 65 -14.12 4.19 -4.27
CA ARG A 65 -13.27 3.15 -4.84
C ARG A 65 -13.13 3.38 -6.33
N ILE A 66 -11.94 3.74 -6.77
CA ILE A 66 -11.63 3.94 -8.19
C ILE A 66 -10.90 2.72 -8.73
N LYS A 67 -11.36 2.20 -9.85
CA LYS A 67 -10.85 0.98 -10.47
C LYS A 67 -10.05 1.28 -11.74
N PRO A 68 -9.09 0.43 -12.11
CA PRO A 68 -8.44 0.49 -13.41
C PRO A 68 -9.43 0.08 -14.53
N GLU A 69 -9.17 0.51 -15.76
CA GLU A 69 -9.95 0.15 -16.92
C GLU A 69 -9.75 -1.32 -17.36
N ALA A 70 -8.61 -1.91 -16.99
CA ALA A 70 -8.26 -3.28 -17.34
C ALA A 70 -7.79 -4.06 -16.09
N SER A 71 -8.11 -5.34 -16.05
CA SER A 71 -7.66 -6.24 -14.97
C SER A 71 -6.15 -6.42 -15.01
N PHE A 72 -5.58 -6.83 -13.87
CA PHE A 72 -4.14 -7.09 -13.78
C PHE A 72 -3.69 -8.20 -14.73
N GLU A 73 -4.51 -9.25 -14.89
CA GLU A 73 -4.23 -10.37 -15.79
C GLU A 73 -4.16 -9.90 -17.25
N HIS A 74 -5.08 -9.06 -17.66
CA HIS A 74 -5.07 -8.48 -19.01
C HIS A 74 -3.83 -7.59 -19.22
N LEU A 75 -3.47 -6.80 -18.22
CA LEU A 75 -2.28 -5.96 -18.27
C LEU A 75 -0.97 -6.77 -18.36
N ILE A 76 -0.87 -7.94 -17.68
CA ILE A 76 0.27 -8.84 -17.84
C ILE A 76 0.39 -9.30 -19.30
N GLN A 77 -0.71 -9.68 -19.93
CA GLN A 77 -0.71 -10.09 -21.35
C GLN A 77 -0.24 -8.96 -22.27
N LEU A 78 -0.76 -7.75 -22.07
CA LEU A 78 -0.37 -6.57 -22.86
C LEU A 78 1.10 -6.18 -22.66
N GLN A 79 1.57 -6.19 -21.43
CA GLN A 79 2.95 -5.80 -21.11
C GLN A 79 3.97 -6.87 -21.48
N ASN A 80 3.54 -8.11 -21.59
CA ASN A 80 4.37 -9.28 -21.87
C ASN A 80 5.48 -9.55 -20.83
N PHE A 81 5.39 -9.00 -19.62
CA PHE A 81 6.29 -9.29 -18.49
C PHE A 81 5.64 -8.96 -17.14
N LEU A 82 6.11 -9.61 -16.08
CA LEU A 82 5.69 -9.31 -14.70
C LEU A 82 6.27 -7.97 -14.24
N PRO A 83 5.55 -7.23 -13.37
CA PRO A 83 6.11 -6.01 -12.80
C PRO A 83 7.28 -6.32 -11.88
N THR A 84 8.27 -5.42 -11.89
CA THR A 84 9.49 -5.53 -11.08
C THR A 84 9.76 -4.22 -10.32
N PRO A 85 10.70 -4.18 -9.35
CA PRO A 85 11.08 -2.93 -8.70
C PRO A 85 11.51 -1.81 -9.65
N HIS A 86 12.11 -2.16 -10.79
CA HIS A 86 12.57 -1.21 -11.81
C HIS A 86 11.51 -0.87 -12.85
N ARG A 87 10.56 -1.77 -13.09
CA ARG A 87 9.48 -1.60 -14.07
C ARG A 87 8.13 -1.76 -13.39
N ARG A 88 7.73 -0.73 -12.66
CA ARG A 88 6.53 -0.70 -11.81
C ARG A 88 5.27 -0.31 -12.60
N TRP A 89 5.07 -0.90 -13.79
CA TRP A 89 3.92 -0.61 -14.63
C TRP A 89 2.58 -0.86 -13.90
N CYS A 90 2.53 -1.85 -13.01
CA CYS A 90 1.33 -2.11 -12.21
C CYS A 90 0.92 -0.90 -11.34
N THR A 91 1.89 -0.17 -10.76
CA THR A 91 1.58 1.05 -10.00
C THR A 91 0.99 2.13 -10.91
N VAL A 92 1.56 2.30 -12.10
CA VAL A 92 1.10 3.29 -13.06
C VAL A 92 -0.32 2.95 -13.56
N MET A 93 -0.51 1.74 -14.05
CA MET A 93 -1.75 1.32 -14.72
C MET A 93 -2.91 1.08 -13.74
N LEU A 94 -2.63 0.51 -12.56
CA LEU A 94 -3.68 0.14 -11.61
C LEU A 94 -4.00 1.23 -10.56
N LYS A 95 -3.07 2.17 -10.33
CA LYS A 95 -3.26 3.19 -9.28
C LYS A 95 -3.13 4.61 -9.81
N THR A 96 -1.97 4.95 -10.41
CA THR A 96 -1.68 6.33 -10.78
C THR A 96 -2.58 6.84 -11.89
N LEU A 97 -2.79 6.05 -12.95
CA LEU A 97 -3.61 6.46 -14.09
C LEU A 97 -5.10 6.59 -13.72
N PRO A 98 -5.75 5.60 -13.07
CA PRO A 98 -7.11 5.75 -12.58
C PRO A 98 -7.29 6.96 -11.66
N PHE A 99 -6.34 7.21 -10.75
CA PHE A 99 -6.38 8.37 -9.87
C PHE A 99 -6.24 9.69 -10.64
N LYS A 100 -5.32 9.78 -11.61
CA LYS A 100 -5.19 10.95 -12.47
C LYS A 100 -6.46 11.22 -13.28
N ASN A 101 -7.09 10.17 -13.82
CA ASN A 101 -8.35 10.30 -14.57
C ASN A 101 -9.47 10.82 -13.65
N TYR A 102 -9.57 10.31 -12.42
CA TYR A 102 -10.50 10.80 -11.43
C TYR A 102 -10.25 12.29 -11.12
N ILE A 103 -9.03 12.69 -10.81
CA ILE A 103 -8.66 14.09 -10.56
C ILE A 103 -8.99 15.00 -11.75
N LYS A 104 -8.66 14.56 -12.96
CA LYS A 104 -8.98 15.29 -14.18
C LYS A 104 -10.49 15.53 -14.29
N ASN A 105 -11.31 14.52 -14.02
CA ASN A 105 -12.78 14.64 -14.05
C ASN A 105 -13.32 15.58 -12.98
N VAL A 106 -12.67 15.70 -11.82
CA VAL A 106 -13.02 16.69 -10.76
C VAL A 106 -12.70 18.11 -11.25
N ILE A 107 -11.52 18.32 -11.82
CA ILE A 107 -11.04 19.64 -12.28
C ILE A 107 -11.82 20.13 -13.51
N THR A 108 -12.09 19.26 -14.50
CA THR A 108 -12.82 19.67 -15.71
C THR A 108 -14.24 20.15 -15.45
N LYS A 109 -14.82 19.78 -14.30
CA LYS A 109 -16.14 20.27 -13.88
C LYS A 109 -16.10 21.70 -13.29
N ASN A 110 -14.92 22.18 -12.91
CA ASN A 110 -14.75 23.45 -12.23
C ASN A 110 -13.40 24.06 -12.64
N GLU A 111 -13.42 24.96 -13.61
CA GLU A 111 -12.22 25.72 -13.99
C GLU A 111 -11.70 26.52 -12.79
N ASN A 112 -10.38 26.67 -12.67
CA ASN A 112 -9.67 27.32 -11.57
C ASN A 112 -9.83 26.64 -10.18
N SER A 113 -9.73 25.31 -10.15
CA SER A 113 -9.75 24.55 -8.90
C SER A 113 -8.35 24.09 -8.49
N ILE A 114 -8.09 24.06 -7.18
CA ILE A 114 -6.91 23.44 -6.57
C ILE A 114 -7.32 22.19 -5.82
N ILE A 115 -6.54 21.13 -5.98
CA ILE A 115 -6.68 19.88 -5.23
C ILE A 115 -5.63 19.85 -4.14
N LYS A 116 -6.06 19.82 -2.89
CA LYS A 116 -5.25 19.53 -1.70
C LYS A 116 -5.23 17.99 -1.53
N LEU A 117 -4.13 17.36 -1.90
CA LEU A 117 -3.96 15.91 -1.82
C LEU A 117 -3.24 15.55 -0.52
N TYR A 118 -3.96 14.93 0.41
CA TYR A 118 -3.44 14.50 1.72
C TYR A 118 -2.81 13.12 1.61
N ILE A 119 -1.56 12.99 2.05
CA ILE A 119 -0.76 11.78 1.93
C ILE A 119 -0.20 11.39 3.30
N GLY A 120 -0.40 10.14 3.70
CA GLY A 120 0.05 9.60 4.99
C GLY A 120 1.54 9.23 5.00
N ILE A 121 2.41 10.21 4.72
CA ILE A 121 3.85 10.09 4.91
C ILE A 121 4.18 10.61 6.31
N ARG A 122 4.86 9.79 7.11
CA ARG A 122 5.25 10.13 8.48
C ARG A 122 6.50 11.03 8.50
N ALA A 123 6.73 11.71 9.62
CA ALA A 123 7.92 12.54 9.82
C ALA A 123 9.24 11.74 9.73
N ASP A 124 9.24 10.47 10.21
CA ASP A 124 10.39 9.57 10.09
C ASP A 124 10.61 8.99 8.67
N GLU A 125 9.74 9.32 7.71
CA GLU A 125 9.83 8.93 6.29
C GLU A 125 9.86 10.14 5.33
N LEU A 126 10.26 11.31 5.79
CA LEU A 126 10.22 12.57 5.02
C LEU A 126 10.89 12.46 3.65
N HIS A 127 11.98 11.68 3.52
CA HIS A 127 12.66 11.43 2.25
C HIS A 127 11.71 10.89 1.15
N ARG A 128 10.60 10.25 1.52
CA ARG A 128 9.62 9.75 0.55
C ARG A 128 8.78 10.87 -0.08
N ALA A 129 8.60 11.99 0.61
CA ALA A 129 7.88 13.14 0.09
C ALA A 129 8.63 13.82 -1.05
N GLU A 130 9.96 13.78 -1.04
CA GLU A 130 10.81 14.39 -2.07
C GLU A 130 10.70 13.69 -3.43
N TYR A 131 10.41 12.38 -3.45
CA TYR A 131 10.36 11.56 -4.66
C TYR A 131 8.96 11.46 -5.31
N ASN A 132 7.90 11.90 -4.63
CA ASN A 132 6.51 11.64 -5.06
C ASN A 132 5.77 12.91 -5.51
N LYS A 133 6.45 13.95 -5.94
CA LYS A 133 5.80 15.20 -6.34
C LYS A 133 4.98 15.04 -7.62
N TYR A 134 3.71 15.39 -7.54
CA TYR A 134 2.89 15.58 -8.73
C TYR A 134 3.33 16.86 -9.44
N SER A 135 3.86 16.72 -10.65
CA SER A 135 4.37 17.87 -11.46
C SER A 135 3.26 18.67 -12.17
N VAL A 136 2.13 18.89 -11.49
CA VAL A 136 0.97 19.60 -12.06
C VAL A 136 0.53 20.71 -11.11
N ASN A 137 0.36 21.92 -11.63
CA ASN A 137 0.15 23.12 -10.83
C ASN A 137 -1.15 23.13 -10.01
N TYR A 138 -2.15 22.33 -10.39
CA TYR A 138 -3.43 22.24 -9.70
C TYR A 138 -3.48 21.19 -8.59
N ILE A 139 -2.39 20.46 -8.32
CA ILE A 139 -2.30 19.53 -7.21
C ILE A 139 -1.27 20.05 -6.21
N GLN A 140 -1.71 20.27 -4.97
CA GLN A 140 -0.88 20.60 -3.83
C GLN A 140 -0.89 19.43 -2.86
N GLU A 141 0.25 18.77 -2.73
CA GLU A 141 0.43 17.69 -1.76
C GLU A 141 0.54 18.27 -0.35
N VAL A 142 -0.16 17.66 0.59
CA VAL A 142 -0.19 18.03 1.99
C VAL A 142 0.21 16.85 2.82
N TYR A 143 1.12 17.05 3.76
CA TYR A 143 1.69 16.00 4.60
C TYR A 143 1.44 16.27 6.10
N PRO A 144 0.21 16.12 6.61
CA PRO A 144 -0.13 16.51 7.98
C PRO A 144 0.72 15.80 9.05
N PHE A 145 1.16 14.59 8.79
CA PHE A 145 2.02 13.87 9.73
C PHE A 145 3.44 14.46 9.81
N VAL A 146 3.96 14.95 8.68
CA VAL A 146 5.25 15.66 8.66
C VAL A 146 5.13 16.98 9.42
N ASP A 147 4.08 17.75 9.13
CA ASP A 147 3.84 19.06 9.72
C ASP A 147 3.64 19.00 11.25
N ASN A 148 3.11 17.86 11.74
CA ASN A 148 2.84 17.63 13.17
C ASN A 148 3.84 16.66 13.83
N LEU A 149 4.96 16.34 13.18
CA LEU A 149 6.03 15.47 13.69
C LEU A 149 5.55 14.06 14.10
N ILE A 150 4.50 13.54 13.47
CA ILE A 150 3.90 12.23 13.73
C ILE A 150 4.80 11.14 13.16
N CYS A 151 5.28 10.26 14.04
CA CYS A 151 6.13 9.12 13.73
C CYS A 151 5.37 7.80 13.78
N LYS A 152 6.08 6.69 13.61
CA LYS A 152 5.48 5.35 13.54
C LYS A 152 4.70 4.97 14.81
N GLU A 153 5.23 5.29 15.97
CA GLU A 153 4.63 4.99 17.27
C GLU A 153 3.32 5.74 17.45
N ASP A 154 3.28 7.01 17.02
CA ASP A 154 2.09 7.88 17.09
C ASP A 154 0.97 7.35 16.20
N VAL A 155 1.29 6.85 15.01
CA VAL A 155 0.33 6.20 14.12
C VAL A 155 -0.36 5.02 14.81
N HIS A 156 0.40 4.18 15.52
CA HIS A 156 -0.18 3.07 16.28
C HIS A 156 -1.06 3.57 17.44
N GLN A 157 -0.65 4.66 18.10
CA GLN A 157 -1.42 5.24 19.20
C GLN A 157 -2.73 5.86 18.70
N ILE A 158 -2.72 6.58 17.57
CA ILE A 158 -3.93 7.13 16.94
C ILE A 158 -4.94 6.01 16.66
N LEU A 159 -4.52 4.92 16.02
CA LEU A 159 -5.42 3.80 15.72
C LEU A 159 -5.93 3.11 16.98
N LYS A 160 -5.10 2.95 17.99
CA LYS A 160 -5.48 2.39 19.28
C LYS A 160 -6.51 3.26 20.01
N ASN A 161 -6.33 4.57 20.02
CA ASN A 161 -7.25 5.52 20.69
C ASN A 161 -8.65 5.48 20.07
N VAL A 162 -8.72 5.31 18.75
CA VAL A 162 -9.99 5.17 18.02
C VAL A 162 -10.62 3.79 18.23
N GLY A 163 -9.87 2.80 18.72
CA GLY A 163 -10.34 1.43 18.89
C GLY A 163 -10.41 0.63 17.59
N ILE A 164 -9.77 1.10 16.51
CA ILE A 164 -9.68 0.35 15.26
C ILE A 164 -8.42 -0.50 15.23
N ASN A 165 -8.58 -1.82 15.14
CA ASN A 165 -7.46 -2.73 14.98
C ASN A 165 -6.94 -2.69 13.54
N LEU A 166 -5.65 -2.97 13.37
CA LEU A 166 -5.08 -3.19 12.04
C LEU A 166 -5.74 -4.38 11.33
N PRO A 167 -5.76 -4.40 10.00
CA PRO A 167 -6.21 -5.56 9.25
C PRO A 167 -5.52 -6.85 9.70
N ASP A 168 -6.23 -7.96 9.67
CA ASP A 168 -5.73 -9.24 10.19
C ASP A 168 -4.48 -9.74 9.50
N TYR A 169 -4.26 -9.37 8.25
CA TYR A 169 -3.02 -9.72 7.55
C TYR A 169 -1.76 -9.15 8.21
N TYR A 170 -1.82 -8.07 9.00
CA TYR A 170 -0.65 -7.55 9.74
C TYR A 170 -0.15 -8.54 10.82
N LYS A 171 -0.94 -9.56 11.17
CA LYS A 171 -0.50 -10.64 12.07
C LYS A 171 0.56 -11.54 11.43
N TRP A 172 0.61 -11.58 10.10
CA TRP A 172 1.48 -12.50 9.36
C TRP A 172 2.29 -11.84 8.23
N ILE A 173 1.98 -10.59 7.84
CA ILE A 173 2.72 -9.82 6.83
C ILE A 173 2.97 -8.39 7.33
N ASP A 174 4.15 -7.84 7.06
CA ASP A 174 4.57 -6.55 7.62
C ASP A 174 4.00 -5.33 6.90
N ARG A 175 3.36 -5.52 5.73
CA ARG A 175 2.90 -4.42 4.87
C ARG A 175 1.66 -4.81 4.07
N SER A 176 0.79 -3.83 3.89
CA SER A 176 -0.35 -3.92 2.95
C SER A 176 0.11 -3.99 1.49
N GLY A 177 -0.77 -4.41 0.63
CA GLY A 177 -0.60 -4.38 -0.82
C GLY A 177 -1.19 -5.60 -1.51
N CYS A 178 -1.12 -5.57 -2.83
CA CYS A 178 -1.64 -6.64 -3.69
C CYS A 178 -1.06 -8.01 -3.34
N TYR A 179 -1.86 -9.07 -3.51
CA TYR A 179 -1.41 -10.44 -3.24
C TYR A 179 -0.20 -10.85 -4.10
N PHE A 180 -0.06 -10.32 -5.30
CA PHE A 180 1.06 -10.58 -6.23
C PHE A 180 2.22 -9.57 -6.11
N CYS A 181 2.34 -8.80 -5.05
CA CYS A 181 3.34 -7.73 -4.98
C CYS A 181 4.78 -8.26 -5.04
N PHE A 182 5.55 -7.84 -6.03
CA PHE A 182 6.98 -8.20 -6.20
C PHE A 182 7.87 -7.73 -5.04
N PHE A 183 7.40 -6.82 -4.19
CA PHE A 183 8.09 -6.44 -2.96
C PHE A 183 7.89 -7.43 -1.80
N LYS A 184 7.10 -8.50 -1.99
CA LYS A 184 6.98 -9.54 -0.96
C LYS A 184 8.31 -10.26 -0.77
N SER A 185 8.71 -10.44 0.49
CA SER A 185 9.80 -11.33 0.82
C SER A 185 9.43 -12.78 0.51
N LYS A 186 10.42 -13.65 0.32
CA LYS A 186 10.18 -15.11 0.16
C LYS A 186 9.34 -15.66 1.31
N HIS A 187 9.61 -15.23 2.55
CA HIS A 187 8.82 -15.61 3.71
C HIS A 187 7.37 -15.13 3.62
N SER A 188 7.14 -13.89 3.15
CA SER A 188 5.77 -13.37 2.95
C SER A 188 5.00 -14.14 1.87
N TRP A 189 5.67 -14.66 0.84
CA TRP A 189 5.07 -15.55 -0.14
C TRP A 189 4.64 -16.88 0.47
N LEU A 190 5.47 -17.49 1.34
CA LEU A 190 5.09 -18.72 2.07
C LEU A 190 3.89 -18.47 2.99
N LEU A 191 3.82 -17.31 3.62
CA LEU A 191 2.68 -16.96 4.47
C LEU A 191 1.42 -16.70 3.64
N LEU A 192 1.54 -16.10 2.45
CA LEU A 192 0.41 -16.00 1.52
C LEU A 192 -0.11 -17.41 1.15
N ASN A 193 0.78 -18.36 0.81
CA ASN A 193 0.37 -19.73 0.53
C ASN A 193 -0.33 -20.40 1.72
N LYS A 194 0.07 -20.07 2.95
CA LYS A 194 -0.55 -20.61 4.17
C LYS A 194 -1.95 -20.05 4.43
N HIS A 195 -2.13 -18.74 4.24
CA HIS A 195 -3.36 -18.02 4.61
C HIS A 195 -4.35 -17.89 3.45
N HIS A 196 -3.85 -17.79 2.21
CA HIS A 196 -4.61 -17.62 0.98
C HIS A 196 -4.00 -18.48 -0.14
N PRO A 197 -4.11 -19.82 -0.05
CA PRO A 197 -3.52 -20.75 -1.02
C PRO A 197 -4.04 -20.50 -2.45
N GLU A 198 -5.31 -20.11 -2.60
CA GLU A 198 -5.93 -19.78 -3.87
C GLU A 198 -5.29 -18.53 -4.53
N LEU A 199 -4.95 -17.50 -3.77
CA LEU A 199 -4.27 -16.32 -4.27
C LEU A 199 -2.81 -16.59 -4.59
N TYR A 200 -2.18 -17.46 -3.82
CA TYR A 200 -0.82 -17.95 -4.12
C TYR A 200 -0.79 -18.72 -5.42
N GLN A 201 -1.73 -19.66 -5.60
CA GLN A 201 -1.87 -20.43 -6.83
C GLN A 201 -2.09 -19.50 -8.04
N LYS A 202 -3.00 -18.56 -7.93
CA LYS A 202 -3.25 -17.55 -8.96
C LYS A 202 -1.98 -16.76 -9.33
N ALA A 203 -1.19 -16.34 -8.34
CA ALA A 203 0.09 -15.67 -8.59
C ALA A 203 1.11 -16.61 -9.26
N SER A 204 1.15 -17.89 -8.88
CA SER A 204 2.02 -18.89 -9.51
C SER A 204 1.66 -19.14 -10.97
N GLU A 205 0.38 -19.19 -11.29
CA GLU A 205 -0.09 -19.32 -12.68
C GLU A 205 0.31 -18.12 -13.55
N MET A 206 0.33 -16.91 -12.99
CA MET A 206 0.75 -15.70 -13.69
C MET A 206 2.25 -15.70 -14.07
N GLU A 207 3.11 -16.39 -13.34
CA GLU A 207 4.54 -16.45 -13.67
C GLU A 207 4.90 -17.56 -14.67
N GLN A 208 4.07 -18.63 -14.79
CA GLN A 208 4.40 -19.79 -15.62
C GLN A 208 4.69 -19.45 -17.10
N PRO A 209 3.89 -18.64 -17.81
CA PRO A 209 4.19 -18.29 -19.20
C PRO A 209 5.58 -17.67 -19.36
N ARG A 210 6.01 -16.86 -18.39
CA ARG A 210 7.32 -16.20 -18.40
C ARG A 210 8.46 -17.18 -18.14
N LEU A 211 8.28 -18.09 -17.19
CA LEU A 211 9.26 -19.13 -16.88
C LEU A 211 9.47 -20.08 -18.07
N ASN A 212 8.38 -20.44 -18.74
CA ASN A 212 8.44 -21.30 -19.94
C ASN A 212 9.21 -20.65 -21.10
N GLU A 213 9.24 -19.32 -21.17
CA GLU A 213 10.00 -18.54 -22.16
C GLU A 213 11.43 -18.23 -21.69
N GLY A 214 11.90 -18.78 -20.57
CA GLY A 214 13.22 -18.52 -19.99
C GLY A 214 13.34 -17.17 -19.29
N GLY A 215 12.19 -16.54 -18.96
CA GLY A 215 12.12 -15.28 -18.20
C GLY A 215 12.14 -15.51 -16.69
N PHE A 216 11.92 -14.43 -15.94
CA PHE A 216 11.92 -14.46 -14.48
C PHE A 216 10.48 -14.46 -13.93
N GLY A 217 10.27 -15.19 -12.81
CA GLY A 217 9.05 -15.15 -12.01
C GLY A 217 8.99 -13.93 -11.08
N TRP A 218 8.14 -14.03 -10.04
CA TRP A 218 8.01 -13.01 -9.00
C TRP A 218 9.27 -12.84 -8.15
N ASN A 219 10.09 -13.87 -8.10
CA ASN A 219 11.36 -13.86 -7.38
C ASN A 219 12.47 -14.41 -8.28
N ILE A 220 13.68 -13.84 -8.14
CA ILE A 220 14.81 -14.20 -8.99
C ILE A 220 15.40 -15.57 -8.66
N ASP A 221 15.30 -16.00 -7.39
CA ASP A 221 15.96 -17.23 -6.94
C ASP A 221 15.06 -18.47 -7.08
N PHE A 222 13.74 -18.29 -6.96
CA PHE A 222 12.77 -19.37 -6.97
C PHE A 222 11.50 -18.97 -7.70
N SER A 223 10.94 -19.89 -8.49
CA SER A 223 9.52 -19.80 -8.86
C SER A 223 8.65 -19.98 -7.62
N LEU A 224 7.40 -19.52 -7.67
CA LEU A 224 6.47 -19.78 -6.56
C LEU A 224 6.23 -21.28 -6.38
N ALA A 225 6.18 -22.05 -7.48
CA ALA A 225 6.07 -23.52 -7.40
C ALA A 225 7.26 -24.17 -6.68
N ASP A 226 8.48 -23.63 -6.86
CA ASP A 226 9.67 -24.14 -6.17
C ASP A 226 9.73 -23.69 -4.70
N MET A 227 9.23 -22.49 -4.37
CA MET A 227 9.26 -21.98 -2.99
C MET A 227 8.54 -22.89 -1.99
N ILE A 228 7.48 -23.59 -2.41
CA ILE A 228 6.70 -24.47 -1.52
C ILE A 228 7.27 -25.87 -1.39
N LYS A 229 8.32 -26.24 -2.14
CA LYS A 229 9.01 -27.52 -1.96
C LYS A 229 9.62 -27.60 -0.56
N PRO A 230 9.58 -28.75 0.12
CA PRO A 230 10.01 -28.88 1.52
C PRO A 230 11.39 -28.30 1.81
N GLU A 231 12.38 -28.60 0.98
CA GLU A 231 13.76 -28.14 1.11
C GLU A 231 13.89 -26.62 1.04
N ASN A 232 13.25 -25.99 0.04
CA ASN A 232 13.28 -24.54 -0.16
C ASN A 232 12.52 -23.79 0.95
N LYS A 233 11.39 -24.35 1.37
CA LYS A 233 10.59 -23.81 2.47
C LYS A 233 11.38 -23.74 3.77
N ILE A 234 12.10 -24.82 4.12
CA ILE A 234 12.96 -24.88 5.31
C ILE A 234 14.04 -23.82 5.24
N GLU A 235 14.73 -23.69 4.10
CA GLU A 235 15.79 -22.70 3.91
C GLU A 235 15.29 -21.26 4.02
N ILE A 236 14.14 -20.95 3.39
CA ILE A 236 13.52 -19.62 3.46
C ILE A 236 13.18 -19.25 4.93
N ILE A 237 12.59 -20.16 5.68
CA ILE A 237 12.23 -19.94 7.08
C ILE A 237 13.49 -19.71 7.94
N LYS A 238 14.53 -20.53 7.74
CA LYS A 238 15.82 -20.40 8.42
C LYS A 238 16.46 -19.02 8.15
N GLN A 239 16.55 -18.63 6.89
CA GLN A 239 17.12 -17.32 6.51
C GLN A 239 16.33 -16.16 7.11
N HIS A 240 14.99 -16.23 7.12
CA HIS A 240 14.15 -15.21 7.75
C HIS A 240 14.42 -15.10 9.26
N SER A 241 14.52 -16.23 9.97
CA SER A 241 14.80 -16.26 11.41
C SER A 241 16.17 -15.67 11.73
N LEU A 242 17.20 -16.01 10.94
CA LEU A 242 18.54 -15.46 11.10
C LEU A 242 18.59 -13.93 10.89
N LYS A 243 17.84 -13.41 9.90
CA LYS A 243 17.72 -11.95 9.68
C LYS A 243 17.06 -11.27 10.89
N LYS A 244 15.99 -11.84 11.45
CA LYS A 244 15.34 -11.30 12.66
C LYS A 244 16.31 -11.24 13.86
N ILE A 245 17.09 -12.30 14.07
CA ILE A 245 18.08 -12.33 15.17
C ILE A 245 19.15 -11.25 14.96
N LYS A 246 19.68 -11.09 13.73
CA LYS A 246 20.66 -10.04 13.43
C LYS A 246 20.07 -8.64 13.68
N ASN A 247 18.87 -8.36 13.19
CA ASN A 247 18.23 -7.06 13.38
C ASN A 247 17.95 -6.77 14.86
N ASN A 248 17.50 -7.74 15.65
CA ASN A 248 17.32 -7.58 17.10
C ASN A 248 18.63 -7.37 17.87
N LYS A 249 19.76 -7.94 17.40
CA LYS A 249 21.08 -7.69 18.01
C LYS A 249 21.61 -6.27 17.73
N PHE A 250 21.21 -5.64 16.63
CA PHE A 250 21.54 -4.23 16.32
C PHE A 250 20.68 -3.22 17.09
N ILE A 251 19.57 -3.64 17.69
CA ILE A 251 18.68 -2.78 18.50
C ILE A 251 19.12 -2.72 19.99
N LYS A 252 20.14 -3.50 20.41
CA LYS A 252 20.82 -3.39 21.71
C LYS A 252 22.32 -3.19 21.45
N PRO A 253 22.96 -2.08 21.74
CA PRO A 253 23.09 -1.42 23.03
C PRO A 253 23.40 0.08 22.93
N LEU A 254 22.55 0.96 23.31
CA LEU A 254 22.91 2.37 23.55
C LEU A 254 22.58 2.86 24.96
N TYR A 255 22.11 1.98 25.86
CA TYR A 255 21.71 2.34 27.20
C TYR A 255 22.49 1.57 28.32
N GLN A 256 23.72 1.13 28.05
CA GLN A 256 24.57 0.54 29.09
C GLN A 256 25.99 1.13 29.07
N ILE A 257 26.15 2.39 28.76
CA ILE A 257 27.37 3.15 29.09
C ILE A 257 26.91 4.57 29.46
N ILE A 258 26.41 4.72 30.65
CA ILE A 258 26.59 5.86 31.58
C ILE A 258 26.32 5.32 32.97
#